data_b9eaa164c5e1d6c1c50ab173c0bbf4ae
#
_entry.id   b9eaa164c5e1d6c1c50ab173c0bbf4ae
#
_cell.length_a   1.000
_cell.length_b   1.000
_cell.length_c   1.000
_cell.angle_alpha   90.00
_cell.angle_beta   90.00
_cell.angle_gamma   90.00
#
_symmetry.space_group_name_H-M   'P 1'
#
loop_
_entity.id
_entity.type
_entity.pdbx_description
1 polymer ?
#
loop_
_entity_poly.entity_id
_entity_poly.type
_entity_poly.pdbx_seq_one_letter_code
_entity_poly.pdbx_strand_id
1 'polypeptide(L)'
;MANPTKPEPTVSVLAQHVSEHLSVFVVAESTDSKKPANGGLRLLNYPSDEACIADGQRLAGLMTHKHDLYGTGFAGGKIVARAQEPAAVKDELISVTADLLESLDGSMITGCDLNTSLEDMERLMSLTPHVLAAVKPRGCQCCHGQRHARSR
;
A
#
# COMPACT_ATOMS: atom_id res chain seq x y z
N MET A 1 -18.57 33.81 -9.06
CA MET A 1 -17.56 33.14 -9.91
C MET A 1 -17.29 31.78 -9.35
N ALA A 2 -17.65 30.72 -10.07
CA ALA A 2 -17.33 29.38 -9.67
C ALA A 2 -15.80 29.20 -9.71
N ASN A 3 -15.22 28.78 -8.58
CA ASN A 3 -13.82 28.37 -8.51
C ASN A 3 -13.63 27.24 -9.54
N PRO A 4 -12.63 27.31 -10.43
CA PRO A 4 -12.37 26.17 -11.31
C PRO A 4 -12.07 24.95 -10.41
N THR A 5 -12.96 23.98 -10.43
CA THR A 5 -12.75 22.71 -9.73
C THR A 5 -11.45 22.12 -10.24
N LYS A 6 -10.45 21.99 -9.35
CA LYS A 6 -9.23 21.24 -9.65
C LYS A 6 -9.65 19.89 -10.23
N PRO A 7 -9.15 19.50 -11.42
CA PRO A 7 -9.53 18.23 -12.00
C PRO A 7 -9.25 17.10 -10.99
N GLU A 8 -10.18 16.17 -10.86
CA GLU A 8 -9.99 14.99 -10.02
C GLU A 8 -8.71 14.26 -10.46
N PRO A 9 -7.86 13.87 -9.52
CA PRO A 9 -6.62 13.18 -9.86
C PRO A 9 -6.92 11.85 -10.54
N THR A 10 -6.28 11.59 -11.67
CA THR A 10 -6.41 10.32 -12.38
C THR A 10 -5.61 9.25 -11.65
N VAL A 11 -6.29 8.24 -11.14
CA VAL A 11 -5.69 7.08 -10.48
C VAL A 11 -5.60 5.93 -11.48
N SER A 12 -4.42 5.38 -11.66
CA SER A 12 -4.15 4.28 -12.61
C SER A 12 -3.36 3.15 -11.98
N VAL A 13 -3.44 1.97 -12.61
CA VAL A 13 -2.58 0.83 -12.27
C VAL A 13 -1.20 1.08 -12.87
N LEU A 14 -0.18 1.22 -12.02
CA LEU A 14 1.20 1.48 -12.44
C LEU A 14 1.99 0.20 -12.70
N ALA A 15 1.71 -0.85 -11.93
CA ALA A 15 2.38 -2.14 -12.01
C ALA A 15 1.44 -3.24 -11.49
N GLN A 16 1.61 -4.44 -11.99
CA GLN A 16 0.79 -5.58 -11.56
C GLN A 16 1.52 -6.91 -11.68
N HIS A 17 1.08 -7.84 -10.85
CA HIS A 17 1.42 -9.26 -10.93
C HIS A 17 0.13 -10.07 -10.84
N VAL A 18 -0.06 -11.01 -11.73
CA VAL A 18 -1.23 -11.90 -11.72
C VAL A 18 -0.75 -13.35 -11.85
N SER A 19 -1.09 -14.17 -10.88
CA SER A 19 -0.87 -15.61 -10.88
C SER A 19 -2.13 -16.37 -10.46
N GLU A 20 -2.08 -17.68 -10.47
CA GLU A 20 -3.21 -18.52 -10.08
C GLU A 20 -3.68 -18.25 -8.64
N HIS A 21 -2.74 -17.97 -7.72
CA HIS A 21 -3.04 -17.87 -6.29
C HIS A 21 -2.96 -16.45 -5.75
N LEU A 22 -2.32 -15.54 -6.46
CA LEU A 22 -2.06 -14.18 -6.02
C LEU A 22 -2.12 -13.18 -7.17
N SER A 23 -2.91 -12.14 -7.00
CA SER A 23 -2.87 -10.95 -7.86
C SER A 23 -2.47 -9.75 -7.01
N VAL A 24 -1.56 -8.92 -7.50
CA VAL A 24 -1.10 -7.69 -6.83
C VAL A 24 -1.14 -6.53 -7.80
N PHE A 25 -1.74 -5.42 -7.38
CA PHE A 25 -1.86 -4.20 -8.19
C PHE A 25 -1.33 -3.00 -7.42
N VAL A 26 -0.41 -2.28 -8.02
CA VAL A 26 0.03 -0.97 -7.53
C VAL A 26 -0.76 0.11 -8.23
N VAL A 27 -1.51 0.88 -7.48
CA VAL A 27 -2.45 1.89 -7.99
C VAL A 27 -2.06 3.24 -7.42
N ALA A 28 -1.92 4.25 -8.25
CA ALA A 28 -1.53 5.56 -7.79
C ALA A 28 -1.98 6.70 -8.70
N GLU A 29 -2.01 7.90 -8.14
CA GLU A 29 -2.28 9.15 -8.84
C GLU A 29 -1.12 9.58 -9.73
N SER A 30 0.12 9.27 -9.36
CA SER A 30 1.33 9.80 -9.98
C SER A 30 2.39 8.73 -10.18
N THR A 31 3.15 8.86 -11.26
CA THR A 31 4.36 8.07 -11.56
C THR A 31 5.65 8.84 -11.29
N ASP A 32 5.58 10.03 -10.71
CA ASP A 32 6.73 10.91 -10.50
C ASP A 32 7.47 10.56 -9.21
N SER A 33 8.75 10.16 -9.31
CA SER A 33 9.59 9.86 -8.15
C SER A 33 9.92 11.09 -7.29
N LYS A 34 9.77 12.32 -7.82
CA LYS A 34 9.91 13.56 -7.04
C LYS A 34 8.71 13.83 -6.14
N LYS A 35 7.55 13.31 -6.52
CA LYS A 35 6.33 13.29 -5.71
C LYS A 35 5.82 11.85 -5.67
N PRO A 36 6.48 10.96 -4.91
CA PRO A 36 6.09 9.56 -4.88
C PRO A 36 4.68 9.40 -4.32
N ALA A 37 4.00 8.38 -4.77
CA ALA A 37 2.73 7.97 -4.20
C ALA A 37 2.96 7.16 -2.92
N ASN A 38 2.05 7.30 -1.97
CA ASN A 38 2.09 6.55 -0.72
C ASN A 38 0.71 6.00 -0.36
N GLY A 39 0.71 4.78 0.10
CA GLY A 39 -0.46 4.08 0.63
C GLY A 39 -0.09 2.66 1.07
N GLY A 40 -0.93 2.06 1.89
CA GLY A 40 -0.67 0.75 2.50
C GLY A 40 -0.85 -0.42 1.53
N LEU A 41 -0.25 -1.56 1.89
CA LEU A 41 -0.43 -2.86 1.24
C LEU A 41 -1.59 -3.61 1.90
N ARG A 42 -2.67 -3.80 1.17
CA ARG A 42 -3.89 -4.49 1.60
C ARG A 42 -4.03 -5.84 0.92
N LEU A 43 -4.26 -6.88 1.70
CA LEU A 43 -4.48 -8.25 1.21
C LEU A 43 -5.85 -8.74 1.63
N LEU A 44 -6.73 -8.99 0.67
CA LEU A 44 -8.08 -9.51 0.91
C LEU A 44 -8.46 -10.59 -0.10
N ASN A 45 -9.49 -11.37 0.24
CA ASN A 45 -10.13 -12.28 -0.70
C ASN A 45 -11.21 -11.53 -1.49
N TYR A 46 -10.78 -10.69 -2.44
CA TYR A 46 -11.71 -10.00 -3.35
C TYR A 46 -12.42 -11.01 -4.27
N PRO A 47 -13.66 -10.74 -4.70
CA PRO A 47 -14.38 -11.64 -5.61
C PRO A 47 -13.77 -11.70 -7.01
N SER A 48 -13.03 -10.68 -7.44
CA SER A 48 -12.38 -10.61 -8.75
C SER A 48 -11.20 -9.65 -8.73
N ASP A 49 -10.36 -9.70 -9.76
CA ASP A 49 -9.27 -8.73 -9.93
C ASP A 49 -9.83 -7.32 -10.20
N GLU A 50 -10.94 -7.21 -10.94
CA GLU A 50 -11.62 -5.94 -11.18
C GLU A 50 -12.10 -5.29 -9.89
N ALA A 51 -12.69 -6.07 -8.97
CA ALA A 51 -13.10 -5.58 -7.65
C ALA A 51 -11.90 -5.15 -6.80
N CYS A 52 -10.80 -5.88 -6.88
CA CYS A 52 -9.54 -5.55 -6.21
C CYS A 52 -8.99 -4.20 -6.71
N ILE A 53 -8.89 -4.02 -8.03
CA ILE A 53 -8.42 -2.78 -8.65
C ILE A 53 -9.35 -1.61 -8.30
N ALA A 54 -10.65 -1.79 -8.36
CA ALA A 54 -11.63 -0.74 -8.04
C ALA A 54 -11.47 -0.26 -6.59
N ASP A 55 -11.28 -1.18 -5.64
CA ASP A 55 -11.02 -0.82 -4.25
C ASP A 55 -9.68 -0.09 -4.09
N GLY A 56 -8.65 -0.54 -4.80
CA GLY A 56 -7.35 0.14 -4.85
C GLY A 56 -7.44 1.57 -5.36
N GLN A 57 -8.17 1.80 -6.43
CA GLN A 57 -8.38 3.13 -7.01
C GLN A 57 -9.14 4.04 -6.05
N ARG A 58 -10.21 3.55 -5.42
CA ARG A 58 -10.96 4.29 -4.39
C ARG A 58 -10.06 4.67 -3.22
N LEU A 59 -9.26 3.75 -2.72
CA LEU A 59 -8.36 3.97 -1.58
C LEU A 59 -7.21 4.90 -1.92
N ALA A 60 -6.64 4.81 -3.12
CA ALA A 60 -5.60 5.72 -3.58
C ALA A 60 -6.13 7.17 -3.66
N GLY A 61 -7.37 7.37 -4.14
CA GLY A 61 -8.03 8.65 -4.12
C GLY A 61 -8.22 9.22 -2.72
N LEU A 62 -8.63 8.39 -1.75
CA LEU A 62 -8.71 8.79 -0.34
C LEU A 62 -7.34 9.14 0.24
N MET A 63 -6.29 8.44 -0.14
CA MET A 63 -4.92 8.76 0.26
C MET A 63 -4.47 10.10 -0.30
N THR A 64 -4.84 10.46 -1.53
CA THR A 64 -4.60 11.80 -2.10
C THR A 64 -5.17 12.89 -1.21
N HIS A 65 -6.44 12.78 -0.83
CA HIS A 65 -7.08 13.75 0.07
C HIS A 65 -6.39 13.84 1.43
N LYS A 66 -6.02 12.70 1.99
CA LYS A 66 -5.30 12.64 3.27
C LYS A 66 -3.94 13.31 3.19
N HIS A 67 -3.17 13.06 2.14
CA HIS A 67 -1.87 13.67 1.94
C HIS A 67 -1.97 15.18 1.71
N ASP A 68 -2.96 15.63 0.94
CA ASP A 68 -3.23 17.06 0.74
C ASP A 68 -3.61 17.75 2.06
N LEU A 69 -4.47 17.12 2.86
CA LEU A 69 -4.92 17.67 4.15
C LEU A 69 -3.76 17.84 5.15
N TYR A 70 -2.84 16.88 5.20
CA TYR A 70 -1.72 16.91 6.14
C TYR A 70 -0.43 17.51 5.57
N GLY A 71 -0.42 17.92 4.30
CA GLY A 71 0.74 18.53 3.66
C GLY A 71 1.98 17.62 3.63
N THR A 72 1.80 16.32 3.42
CA THR A 72 2.89 15.33 3.48
C THR A 72 3.86 15.38 2.31
N GLY A 73 3.44 15.96 1.18
CA GLY A 73 4.21 15.98 -0.07
C GLY A 73 4.07 14.70 -0.92
N PHE A 74 3.31 13.70 -0.47
CA PHE A 74 3.03 12.49 -1.26
C PHE A 74 1.82 12.65 -2.16
N ALA A 75 1.84 11.95 -3.30
CA ALA A 75 0.62 11.63 -4.05
C ALA A 75 -0.10 10.45 -3.38
N GLY A 76 -1.37 10.26 -3.68
CA GLY A 76 -2.13 9.12 -3.20
C GLY A 76 -1.78 7.84 -3.95
N GLY A 77 -1.57 6.75 -3.23
CA GLY A 77 -1.34 5.42 -3.77
C GLY A 77 -1.94 4.34 -2.90
N LYS A 78 -2.01 3.14 -3.44
CA LYS A 78 -2.42 1.93 -2.73
C LYS A 78 -1.83 0.71 -3.43
N ILE A 79 -1.44 -0.28 -2.65
CA ILE A 79 -1.18 -1.62 -3.17
C ILE A 79 -2.30 -2.51 -2.67
N VAL A 80 -2.98 -3.17 -3.59
CA VAL A 80 -4.06 -4.11 -3.28
C VAL A 80 -3.70 -5.48 -3.83
N ALA A 81 -3.89 -6.49 -3.00
CA ALA A 81 -3.61 -7.87 -3.35
C ALA A 81 -4.84 -8.74 -3.10
N ARG A 82 -5.06 -9.67 -4.02
CA ARG A 82 -6.16 -10.63 -3.99
C ARG A 82 -5.60 -12.03 -3.86
N ALA A 83 -6.09 -12.76 -2.86
CA ALA A 83 -5.83 -14.18 -2.70
C ALA A 83 -7.02 -14.87 -2.05
N GLN A 84 -7.32 -16.11 -2.44
CA GLN A 84 -8.39 -16.90 -1.78
C GLN A 84 -8.03 -17.26 -0.35
N GLU A 85 -6.76 -17.55 -0.11
CA GLU A 85 -6.22 -17.86 1.21
C GLU A 85 -5.10 -16.88 1.56
N PRO A 86 -5.41 -15.71 2.14
CA PRO A 86 -4.43 -14.66 2.41
C PRO A 86 -3.22 -15.12 3.23
N ALA A 87 -3.44 -15.98 4.23
CA ALA A 87 -2.34 -16.46 5.08
C ALA A 87 -1.33 -17.36 4.33
N ALA A 88 -1.77 -18.05 3.28
CA ALA A 88 -0.94 -18.99 2.53
C ALA A 88 0.02 -18.31 1.52
N VAL A 89 -0.22 -17.06 1.16
CA VAL A 89 0.51 -16.35 0.10
C VAL A 89 1.46 -15.26 0.61
N LYS A 90 1.68 -15.17 1.92
CA LYS A 90 2.46 -14.08 2.52
C LYS A 90 3.88 -13.98 1.96
N ASP A 91 4.57 -15.09 1.83
CA ASP A 91 5.96 -15.10 1.32
C ASP A 91 6.01 -14.65 -0.14
N GLU A 92 5.09 -15.14 -0.97
CA GLU A 92 4.96 -14.72 -2.36
C GLU A 92 4.56 -13.25 -2.45
N LEU A 93 3.63 -12.78 -1.62
CA LEU A 93 3.20 -11.39 -1.57
C LEU A 93 4.37 -10.44 -1.30
N ILE A 94 5.20 -10.75 -0.31
CA ILE A 94 6.36 -9.94 0.05
C ILE A 94 7.36 -9.86 -1.12
N SER A 95 7.69 -10.99 -1.72
CA SER A 95 8.62 -11.06 -2.86
C SER A 95 8.09 -10.31 -4.08
N VAL A 96 6.84 -10.57 -4.46
CA VAL A 96 6.19 -9.89 -5.61
C VAL A 96 6.08 -8.38 -5.37
N THR A 97 5.68 -7.97 -4.17
CA THR A 97 5.56 -6.53 -3.85
C THR A 97 6.91 -5.83 -3.92
N ALA A 98 7.99 -6.45 -3.44
CA ALA A 98 9.33 -5.91 -3.57
C ALA A 98 9.73 -5.70 -5.03
N ASP A 99 9.49 -6.69 -5.88
CA ASP A 99 9.80 -6.60 -7.32
C ASP A 99 9.02 -5.48 -8.01
N LEU A 100 7.72 -5.34 -7.70
CA LEU A 100 6.89 -4.27 -8.26
C LEU A 100 7.37 -2.89 -7.80
N LEU A 101 7.71 -2.72 -6.52
CA LEU A 101 8.23 -1.47 -5.99
C LEU A 101 9.58 -1.09 -6.62
N GLU A 102 10.48 -2.05 -6.79
CA GLU A 102 11.76 -1.84 -7.46
C GLU A 102 11.57 -1.42 -8.93
N SER A 103 10.62 -2.02 -9.63
CA SER A 103 10.29 -1.66 -11.02
C SER A 103 9.79 -0.23 -11.18
N LEU A 104 9.23 0.35 -10.12
CA LEU A 104 8.71 1.73 -10.10
C LEU A 104 9.73 2.78 -9.66
N ASP A 105 10.92 2.36 -9.28
CA ASP A 105 12.09 3.21 -9.01
C ASP A 105 11.79 4.42 -8.11
N GLY A 106 11.13 4.18 -6.99
CA GLY A 106 10.80 5.21 -6.00
C GLY A 106 9.52 6.00 -6.26
N SER A 107 8.75 5.68 -7.30
CA SER A 107 7.45 6.32 -7.56
C SER A 107 6.35 5.89 -6.60
N MET A 108 6.52 4.76 -5.91
CA MET A 108 5.58 4.26 -4.91
C MET A 108 6.33 3.83 -3.65
N ILE A 109 5.81 4.26 -2.50
CA ILE A 109 6.29 3.89 -1.18
C ILE A 109 5.12 3.34 -0.39
N THR A 110 5.25 2.14 0.17
CA THR A 110 4.16 1.45 0.85
C THR A 110 4.35 1.32 2.37
N GLY A 111 3.30 0.95 3.06
CA GLY A 111 3.26 0.60 4.47
C GLY A 111 2.27 -0.52 4.72
N CYS A 112 1.99 -0.87 5.97
CA CYS A 112 1.02 -1.90 6.31
C CYS A 112 -0.43 -1.38 6.21
N ASP A 113 -1.35 -2.31 5.99
CA ASP A 113 -2.79 -2.12 6.01
C ASP A 113 -3.48 -3.47 6.37
N LEU A 114 -4.70 -3.71 5.94
CA LEU A 114 -5.44 -4.93 6.27
C LEU A 114 -4.69 -6.20 5.84
N ASN A 115 -4.61 -7.14 6.76
CA ASN A 115 -3.93 -8.44 6.64
C ASN A 115 -2.44 -8.36 6.31
N THR A 116 -1.82 -7.22 6.51
CA THR A 116 -0.37 -7.06 6.54
C THR A 116 0.06 -6.46 7.88
N SER A 117 1.26 -6.75 8.32
CA SER A 117 1.77 -6.40 9.64
C SER A 117 3.09 -5.63 9.58
N LEU A 118 3.53 -5.10 10.72
CA LEU A 118 4.86 -4.51 10.83
C LEU A 118 5.96 -5.53 10.52
N GLU A 119 5.78 -6.79 10.91
CA GLU A 119 6.71 -7.88 10.59
C GLU A 119 6.79 -8.10 9.07
N ASP A 120 5.65 -8.07 8.36
CA ASP A 120 5.63 -8.13 6.90
C ASP A 120 6.38 -6.94 6.29
N MET A 121 6.25 -5.74 6.87
CA MET A 121 6.97 -4.55 6.41
C MET A 121 8.47 -4.65 6.68
N GLU A 122 8.89 -5.20 7.81
CA GLU A 122 10.30 -5.45 8.11
C GLU A 122 10.92 -6.43 7.09
N ARG A 123 10.20 -7.48 6.73
CA ARG A 123 10.61 -8.42 5.68
C ARG A 123 10.71 -7.72 4.32
N LEU A 124 9.72 -6.92 3.97
CA LEU A 124 9.71 -6.15 2.72
C LEU A 124 10.88 -5.16 2.67
N MET A 125 11.17 -4.47 3.78
CA MET A 125 12.31 -3.55 3.89
C MET A 125 13.67 -4.21 3.68
N SER A 126 13.80 -5.50 3.96
CA SER A 126 15.02 -6.24 3.67
C SER A 126 15.26 -6.46 2.17
N LEU A 127 14.23 -6.30 1.35
CA LEU A 127 14.24 -6.52 -0.10
C LEU A 127 14.20 -5.22 -0.91
N THR A 128 13.61 -4.15 -0.37
CA THR A 128 13.46 -2.87 -1.05
C THR A 128 13.47 -1.70 -0.07
N PRO A 129 14.04 -0.53 -0.42
CA PRO A 129 13.98 0.67 0.42
C PRO A 129 12.64 1.41 0.34
N HIS A 130 11.73 1.03 -0.58
CA HIS A 130 10.50 1.76 -0.88
C HIS A 130 9.35 1.42 0.09
N VAL A 131 9.66 1.34 1.37
CA VAL A 131 8.72 1.06 2.46
C VAL A 131 8.86 2.13 3.53
N LEU A 132 7.76 2.75 3.92
CA LEU A 132 7.73 3.54 5.14
C LEU A 132 7.69 2.58 6.32
N ALA A 133 8.84 2.37 6.93
CA ALA A 133 8.88 1.83 8.27
C ALA A 133 8.15 2.80 9.18
N ALA A 134 7.18 2.30 9.95
CA ALA A 134 6.80 2.99 11.15
C ALA A 134 8.04 3.00 12.07
N VAL A 135 8.87 4.01 11.93
CA VAL A 135 9.84 4.33 12.98
C VAL A 135 8.97 4.55 14.20
N LYS A 136 9.00 3.63 15.16
CA LYS A 136 8.33 3.84 16.44
C LYS A 136 8.83 5.17 16.98
N PRO A 137 8.00 6.22 17.07
CA PRO A 137 8.38 7.36 17.85
C PRO A 137 8.64 6.81 19.25
N ARG A 138 9.82 7.04 19.81
CA ARG A 138 10.07 6.69 21.21
C ARG A 138 8.97 7.38 22.02
N GLY A 139 8.03 6.58 22.58
CA GLY A 139 6.92 7.09 23.39
C GLY A 139 5.51 6.96 22.83
N CYS A 140 5.28 6.29 21.70
CA CYS A 140 3.92 6.02 21.24
C CYS A 140 3.28 4.91 22.10
N GLN A 141 2.39 5.28 23.01
CA GLN A 141 1.67 4.35 23.88
C GLN A 141 0.66 3.45 23.14
N CYS A 142 0.30 3.78 21.91
CA CYS A 142 -0.69 3.02 21.15
C CYS A 142 -0.22 1.62 20.70
N CYS A 143 1.08 1.30 20.84
CA CYS A 143 1.62 -0.02 20.50
C CYS A 143 1.76 -0.97 21.69
N HIS A 144 1.34 -0.57 22.90
CA HIS A 144 1.46 -1.41 24.10
C HIS A 144 0.32 -2.42 24.29
N GLY A 145 -0.75 -2.35 23.48
CA GLY A 145 -1.94 -3.19 23.65
C GLY A 145 -1.86 -4.61 23.08
N GLN A 146 -0.84 -4.96 22.33
CA GLN A 146 -0.80 -6.26 21.63
C GLN A 146 0.20 -7.29 22.17
N ARG A 147 0.88 -7.01 23.29
CA ARG A 147 1.90 -7.92 23.83
C ARG A 147 1.45 -8.84 24.97
N HIS A 148 0.18 -8.91 25.32
CA HIS A 148 -0.29 -9.75 26.44
C HIS A 148 -1.22 -10.89 26.05
N ALA A 149 -1.14 -11.42 24.83
CA ALA A 149 -1.90 -12.60 24.44
C ALA A 149 -1.03 -13.81 24.04
N ARG A 150 0.17 -13.96 24.65
CA ARG A 150 0.92 -15.22 24.58
C ARG A 150 1.64 -15.49 25.89
N SER A 151 0.92 -16.00 26.86
CA SER A 151 1.42 -16.93 27.88
C SER A 151 0.24 -17.44 28.72
N ARG A 152 -0.26 -18.61 28.37
CA ARG A 152 -0.63 -19.78 29.21
C ARG A 152 -1.44 -20.77 28.37
#